data_b488e9f6801fc08a5d6a4042c52943e5
#
_entry.id   b488e9f6801fc08a5d6a4042c52943e5
#
_cell.length_a   1.000
_cell.length_b   1.000
_cell.length_c   1.000
_cell.angle_alpha   90.00
_cell.angle_beta   90.00
_cell.angle_gamma   90.00
#
_symmetry.space_group_name_H-M   'P 1'
#
loop_
_entity.id
_entity.type
_entity.pdbx_description
1 polymer ?
#
loop_
_entity_poly.entity_id
_entity_poly.type
_entity_poly.pdbx_seq_one_letter_code
_entity_poly.pdbx_strand_id
1 'polypeptide(L)'
;LAGGATLFHEHLSLGPDFSDRFRAASAAVLAAQGAPPTARPAGPPPAPPGPDPMRDVDLMAEELRSAQRDGVACLVDAGLEGAGMDLEFIRAAAMKSGLPVVKGAGFYTEPFYPQDVATMSEAQLVRALLRQADDYPAGVFGEIGSWDEITAVERKVFRAVGKAHVETNLSIFTHTGIPGKSALEQLDIFEDAGVDPKRVCIGHLGNLNDPNVYVHKTLCRRGAFVGFDRQGGGGDAAAVPLVMALLEAGFADHVLISGDASRGYGRPLTAFLPKLKAAGADDATLKRITVDNSRRFLACVPKRPRNAKAAASAERAKKPPRAGGAPGT
;
A
#
# COMPACT_ATOMS: atom_id res chain seq x y z
N LEU A 1 -1.47 11.23 14.51
CA LEU A 1 -2.35 11.48 13.38
C LEU A 1 -3.62 12.18 13.87
N ALA A 2 -4.12 13.16 13.11
CA ALA A 2 -5.41 13.81 13.38
C ALA A 2 -6.54 12.76 13.38
N GLY A 3 -7.67 13.07 14.03
CA GLY A 3 -8.80 12.15 14.11
C GLY A 3 -9.46 11.95 12.75
N GLY A 4 -9.19 10.84 12.06
CA GLY A 4 -9.79 10.50 10.77
C GLY A 4 -9.22 9.19 10.25
N ALA A 5 -9.72 8.74 9.10
CA ALA A 5 -9.31 7.50 8.48
C ALA A 5 -7.88 7.58 7.94
N THR A 6 -7.16 6.47 8.01
CA THR A 6 -5.87 6.30 7.34
C THR A 6 -6.01 5.20 6.29
N LEU A 7 -5.80 5.56 5.03
CA LEU A 7 -5.78 4.62 3.92
C LEU A 7 -4.37 4.04 3.81
N PHE A 8 -4.24 2.72 3.93
CA PHE A 8 -2.94 2.07 4.09
C PHE A 8 -2.27 1.70 2.77
N HIS A 9 -2.93 1.87 1.63
CA HIS A 9 -2.47 1.45 0.32
C HIS A 9 -3.07 2.33 -0.78
N GLU A 10 -2.30 3.34 -1.23
CA GLU A 10 -2.66 4.24 -2.33
C GLU A 10 -1.43 4.55 -3.19
N HIS A 11 -1.62 5.12 -4.37
CA HIS A 11 -0.55 5.48 -5.30
C HIS A 11 -0.63 6.94 -5.71
N LEU A 12 0.33 7.75 -5.30
CA LEU A 12 0.44 9.16 -5.70
C LEU A 12 1.31 9.34 -6.95
N SER A 13 2.23 8.41 -7.18
CA SER A 13 3.15 8.48 -8.32
C SER A 13 3.49 7.07 -8.82
N LEU A 14 3.22 6.83 -10.09
CA LEU A 14 3.63 5.65 -10.84
C LEU A 14 4.20 6.09 -12.19
N GLY A 15 5.09 5.31 -12.77
CA GLY A 15 5.64 5.57 -14.09
C GLY A 15 4.56 5.64 -15.19
N PRO A 16 4.78 6.40 -16.26
CA PRO A 16 3.79 6.53 -17.35
C PRO A 16 3.54 5.20 -18.07
N ASP A 17 4.48 4.28 -18.04
CA ASP A 17 4.42 2.95 -18.63
C ASP A 17 3.93 1.86 -17.66
N PHE A 18 3.68 2.20 -16.39
CA PHE A 18 3.31 1.23 -15.34
C PHE A 18 2.10 0.38 -15.74
N SER A 19 1.03 1.01 -16.20
CA SER A 19 -0.21 0.30 -16.57
C SER A 19 -0.01 -0.69 -17.72
N ASP A 20 0.85 -0.37 -18.67
CA ASP A 20 1.16 -1.26 -19.80
C ASP A 20 2.02 -2.43 -19.35
N ARG A 21 3.04 -2.18 -18.53
CA ARG A 21 3.89 -3.20 -17.91
C ARG A 21 3.07 -4.13 -17.03
N PHE A 22 2.17 -3.59 -16.20
CA PHE A 22 1.31 -4.38 -15.33
C PHE A 22 0.38 -5.31 -16.13
N ARG A 23 -0.23 -4.80 -17.22
CA ARG A 23 -1.04 -5.64 -18.11
C ARG A 23 -0.24 -6.75 -18.77
N ALA A 24 0.96 -6.45 -19.24
CA ALA A 24 1.82 -7.45 -19.86
C ALA A 24 2.24 -8.53 -18.85
N ALA A 25 2.62 -8.15 -17.63
CA ALA A 25 2.96 -9.08 -16.56
C ALA A 25 1.77 -9.97 -16.16
N SER A 26 0.59 -9.36 -15.96
CA SER A 26 -0.65 -10.10 -15.64
C SER A 26 -1.02 -11.09 -16.73
N ALA A 27 -0.93 -10.70 -18.01
CA ALA A 27 -1.22 -11.59 -19.13
C ALA A 27 -0.24 -12.76 -19.19
N ALA A 28 1.04 -12.53 -18.91
CA ALA A 28 2.06 -13.59 -18.88
C ALA A 28 1.79 -14.60 -17.75
N VAL A 29 1.41 -14.15 -16.56
CA VAL A 29 1.05 -15.01 -15.43
C VAL A 29 -0.18 -15.85 -15.75
N LEU A 30 -1.23 -15.24 -16.29
CA LEU A 30 -2.47 -15.96 -16.66
C LEU A 30 -2.20 -17.00 -17.77
N ALA A 31 -1.38 -16.66 -18.77
CA ALA A 31 -0.99 -17.58 -19.83
C ALA A 31 -0.20 -18.78 -19.28
N ALA A 32 0.73 -18.54 -18.34
CA ALA A 32 1.50 -19.63 -17.70
C ALA A 32 0.60 -20.57 -16.87
N GLN A 33 -0.53 -20.10 -16.38
CA GLN A 33 -1.54 -20.91 -15.67
C GLN A 33 -2.51 -21.64 -16.60
N GLY A 34 -2.33 -21.52 -17.92
CA GLY A 34 -3.25 -22.13 -18.90
C GLY A 34 -4.62 -21.46 -18.96
N ALA A 35 -4.78 -20.28 -18.37
CA ALA A 35 -6.00 -19.53 -18.52
C ALA A 35 -6.16 -19.08 -19.99
N PRO A 36 -7.38 -19.23 -20.58
CA PRO A 36 -7.61 -18.70 -21.91
C PRO A 36 -7.33 -17.19 -21.90
N PRO A 37 -6.78 -16.65 -23.01
CA PRO A 37 -6.64 -15.20 -23.12
C PRO A 37 -7.97 -14.57 -22.77
N THR A 38 -8.04 -13.81 -21.69
CA THR A 38 -9.24 -13.07 -21.36
C THR A 38 -9.55 -12.21 -22.58
N ALA A 39 -10.70 -12.44 -23.20
CA ALA A 39 -11.14 -11.65 -24.34
C ALA A 39 -11.25 -10.21 -23.85
N ARG A 40 -10.17 -9.45 -24.08
CA ARG A 40 -10.13 -8.05 -23.74
C ARG A 40 -11.18 -7.35 -24.58
N PRO A 41 -11.98 -6.44 -24.04
CA PRO A 41 -12.70 -5.49 -24.86
C PRO A 41 -11.73 -4.87 -25.87
N ALA A 42 -12.05 -4.94 -27.17
CA ALA A 42 -11.19 -4.40 -28.21
C ALA A 42 -10.94 -2.90 -27.95
N GLY A 43 -9.70 -2.53 -27.70
CA GLY A 43 -9.27 -1.16 -27.47
C GLY A 43 -8.56 -0.94 -26.12
N PRO A 44 -7.75 0.12 -25.99
CA PRO A 44 -7.28 0.57 -24.70
C PRO A 44 -8.47 0.90 -23.81
N PRO A 45 -8.38 0.71 -22.47
CA PRO A 45 -9.39 1.25 -21.59
C PRO A 45 -9.56 2.74 -21.94
N PRO A 46 -10.79 3.27 -21.92
CA PRO A 46 -10.97 4.68 -22.15
C PRO A 46 -10.04 5.45 -21.23
N ALA A 47 -9.28 6.39 -21.78
CA ALA A 47 -8.44 7.25 -20.97
C ALA A 47 -9.30 7.82 -19.84
N PRO A 48 -8.80 7.86 -18.60
CA PRO A 48 -9.55 8.47 -17.52
C PRO A 48 -9.97 9.87 -17.97
N PRO A 49 -11.21 10.27 -17.73
CA PRO A 49 -11.66 11.58 -18.14
C PRO A 49 -10.82 12.67 -17.45
N GLY A 50 -10.23 13.55 -18.23
CA GLY A 50 -9.42 14.68 -17.74
C GLY A 50 -7.91 14.42 -17.61
N PRO A 51 -7.17 15.43 -17.16
CA PRO A 51 -5.72 15.35 -16.98
C PRO A 51 -5.34 14.35 -15.88
N ASP A 52 -4.15 13.75 -16.01
CA ASP A 52 -3.65 12.76 -15.07
C ASP A 52 -3.06 13.44 -13.82
N PRO A 53 -3.67 13.29 -12.61
CA PRO A 53 -3.16 13.91 -11.42
C PRO A 53 -1.75 13.43 -11.03
N MET A 54 -1.32 12.24 -11.46
CA MET A 54 0.04 11.75 -11.23
C MET A 54 1.12 12.49 -12.02
N ARG A 55 0.74 13.43 -12.91
CA ARG A 55 1.65 14.23 -13.75
C ARG A 55 1.59 15.72 -13.42
N ASP A 56 0.73 16.12 -12.50
CA ASP A 56 0.49 17.52 -12.13
C ASP A 56 0.33 17.64 -10.61
N VAL A 57 1.28 18.33 -9.98
CA VAL A 57 1.31 18.52 -8.51
C VAL A 57 0.06 19.25 -8.00
N ASP A 58 -0.50 20.17 -8.79
CA ASP A 58 -1.67 20.94 -8.39
C ASP A 58 -2.93 20.09 -8.41
N LEU A 59 -3.08 19.27 -9.44
CA LEU A 59 -4.18 18.33 -9.54
C LEU A 59 -4.09 17.26 -8.45
N MET A 60 -2.90 16.70 -8.20
CA MET A 60 -2.71 15.73 -7.13
C MET A 60 -2.99 16.35 -5.75
N ALA A 61 -2.54 17.56 -5.50
CA ALA A 61 -2.84 18.26 -4.25
C ALA A 61 -4.35 18.50 -4.06
N GLU A 62 -5.11 18.72 -5.15
CA GLU A 62 -6.58 18.85 -5.05
C GLU A 62 -7.25 17.50 -4.81
N GLU A 63 -6.80 16.41 -5.43
CA GLU A 63 -7.24 15.04 -5.10
C GLU A 63 -7.05 14.74 -3.61
N LEU A 64 -5.88 15.10 -3.06
CA LEU A 64 -5.58 14.91 -1.63
C LEU A 64 -6.47 15.78 -0.73
N ARG A 65 -6.73 17.04 -1.11
CA ARG A 65 -7.69 17.90 -0.37
C ARG A 65 -9.13 17.37 -0.45
N SER A 66 -9.51 16.80 -1.61
CA SER A 66 -10.80 16.13 -1.74
C SER A 66 -10.91 14.95 -0.77
N ALA A 67 -9.88 14.12 -0.69
CA ALA A 67 -9.83 13.02 0.28
C ALA A 67 -9.95 13.51 1.74
N GLN A 68 -9.32 14.65 2.08
CA GLN A 68 -9.49 15.25 3.43
C GLN A 68 -10.94 15.65 3.72
N ARG A 69 -11.63 16.25 2.74
CA ARG A 69 -13.08 16.58 2.87
C ARG A 69 -13.93 15.33 3.07
N ASP A 70 -13.52 14.20 2.50
CA ASP A 70 -14.16 12.89 2.64
C ASP A 70 -13.81 12.17 3.97
N GLY A 71 -12.95 12.76 4.83
CA GLY A 71 -12.59 12.23 6.14
C GLY A 71 -11.26 11.46 6.19
N VAL A 72 -10.46 11.48 5.12
CA VAL A 72 -9.11 10.91 5.13
C VAL A 72 -8.16 11.85 5.88
N ALA A 73 -7.47 11.33 6.88
CA ALA A 73 -6.50 12.07 7.70
C ALA A 73 -5.03 11.72 7.38
N CYS A 74 -4.80 10.62 6.67
CA CYS A 74 -3.47 10.17 6.27
C CYS A 74 -3.58 9.17 5.13
N LEU A 75 -2.60 9.18 4.23
CA LEU A 75 -2.42 8.17 3.18
C LEU A 75 -1.07 7.46 3.36
N VAL A 76 -1.02 6.18 2.96
CA VAL A 76 0.23 5.47 2.70
C VAL A 76 0.42 5.39 1.19
N ASP A 77 1.51 5.96 0.70
CA ASP A 77 1.89 5.83 -0.71
C ASP A 77 2.70 4.55 -0.91
N ALA A 78 2.17 3.66 -1.71
CA ALA A 78 2.72 2.35 -2.05
C ALA A 78 3.65 2.36 -3.27
N GLY A 79 3.80 3.49 -3.95
CA GLY A 79 4.68 3.63 -5.11
C GLY A 79 6.12 3.27 -4.75
N LEU A 80 6.78 2.44 -5.57
CA LEU A 80 8.15 1.99 -5.36
C LEU A 80 9.02 2.33 -6.58
N GLU A 81 10.34 2.32 -6.41
CA GLU A 81 11.32 2.74 -7.42
C GLU A 81 11.11 2.02 -8.76
N GLY A 82 11.00 0.70 -8.77
CA GLY A 82 10.79 -0.10 -9.98
C GLY A 82 9.43 0.12 -10.67
N ALA A 83 8.47 0.70 -9.97
CA ALA A 83 7.17 1.13 -10.51
C ALA A 83 7.16 2.57 -11.01
N GLY A 84 8.32 3.25 -11.02
CA GLY A 84 8.47 4.62 -11.52
C GLY A 84 7.99 5.70 -10.53
N MET A 85 8.13 5.46 -9.23
CA MET A 85 7.86 6.42 -8.17
C MET A 85 8.73 7.68 -8.30
N ASP A 86 8.10 8.86 -8.18
CA ASP A 86 8.77 10.16 -8.08
C ASP A 86 8.58 10.74 -6.66
N LEU A 87 9.65 10.67 -5.87
CA LEU A 87 9.63 11.11 -4.48
C LEU A 87 9.42 12.61 -4.32
N GLU A 88 10.00 13.43 -5.20
CA GLU A 88 9.87 14.90 -5.13
C GLU A 88 8.45 15.32 -5.50
N PHE A 89 7.82 14.65 -6.48
CA PHE A 89 6.42 14.85 -6.82
C PHE A 89 5.51 14.54 -5.61
N ILE A 90 5.68 13.37 -4.98
CA ILE A 90 4.91 12.96 -3.80
C ILE A 90 5.06 13.98 -2.66
N ARG A 91 6.30 14.43 -2.39
CA ARG A 91 6.59 15.43 -1.37
C ARG A 91 5.91 16.76 -1.67
N ALA A 92 6.01 17.24 -2.92
CA ALA A 92 5.40 18.49 -3.34
C ALA A 92 3.87 18.45 -3.20
N ALA A 93 3.22 17.38 -3.65
CA ALA A 93 1.77 17.20 -3.53
C ALA A 93 1.31 17.11 -2.05
N ALA A 94 2.01 16.35 -1.22
CA ALA A 94 1.73 16.25 0.21
C ALA A 94 1.86 17.60 0.92
N MET A 95 2.95 18.33 0.66
CA MET A 95 3.16 19.67 1.24
C MET A 95 2.09 20.67 0.78
N LYS A 96 1.73 20.64 -0.50
CA LYS A 96 0.75 21.56 -1.06
C LYS A 96 -0.69 21.29 -0.60
N SER A 97 -1.03 20.04 -0.38
CA SER A 97 -2.35 19.65 0.15
C SER A 97 -2.47 19.80 1.66
N GLY A 98 -1.35 19.64 2.39
CA GLY A 98 -1.32 19.53 3.84
C GLY A 98 -1.79 18.17 4.38
N LEU A 99 -2.12 17.20 3.51
CA LEU A 99 -2.46 15.84 3.95
C LEU A 99 -1.17 15.06 4.29
N PRO A 100 -1.06 14.49 5.50
CA PRO A 100 0.04 13.60 5.84
C PRO A 100 0.11 12.39 4.90
N VAL A 101 1.29 12.14 4.33
CA VAL A 101 1.57 10.96 3.50
C VAL A 101 2.71 10.17 4.14
N VAL A 102 2.45 8.89 4.39
CA VAL A 102 3.46 7.91 4.82
C VAL A 102 4.01 7.25 3.58
N LYS A 103 5.33 7.26 3.40
CA LYS A 103 5.97 6.62 2.24
C LYS A 103 6.28 5.16 2.52
N GLY A 104 5.93 4.29 1.59
CA GLY A 104 6.36 2.90 1.55
C GLY A 104 7.80 2.76 1.03
N ALA A 105 8.48 1.69 1.44
CA ALA A 105 9.79 1.28 0.93
C ALA A 105 9.78 -0.20 0.56
N GLY A 106 10.64 -0.61 -0.36
CA GLY A 106 10.74 -2.02 -0.74
C GLY A 106 10.90 -2.25 -2.23
N PHE A 107 10.55 -3.46 -2.64
CA PHE A 107 10.54 -3.91 -4.03
C PHE A 107 9.18 -4.56 -4.31
N TYR A 108 8.53 -4.16 -5.40
CA TYR A 108 7.18 -4.59 -5.75
C TYR A 108 7.12 -6.09 -6.12
N THR A 109 6.88 -6.45 -7.36
CA THR A 109 6.91 -7.82 -7.91
C THR A 109 8.06 -7.96 -8.89
N GLU A 110 8.49 -9.19 -9.17
CA GLU A 110 9.67 -9.45 -10.00
C GLU A 110 9.69 -8.71 -11.35
N PRO A 111 8.59 -8.59 -12.13
CA PRO A 111 8.57 -7.82 -13.38
C PRO A 111 8.87 -6.32 -13.24
N PHE A 112 8.79 -5.79 -12.02
CA PHE A 112 9.02 -4.38 -11.70
C PHE A 112 10.29 -4.15 -10.89
N TYR A 113 11.09 -5.17 -10.65
CA TYR A 113 12.32 -4.98 -9.91
C TYR A 113 13.31 -4.12 -10.69
N PRO A 114 14.06 -3.22 -10.01
CA PRO A 114 15.29 -2.68 -10.55
C PRO A 114 16.21 -3.81 -11.03
N GLN A 115 16.97 -3.54 -12.09
CA GLN A 115 17.69 -4.56 -12.87
C GLN A 115 18.68 -5.42 -12.04
N ASP A 116 19.21 -4.86 -10.96
CA ASP A 116 20.19 -5.50 -10.09
C ASP A 116 19.57 -6.40 -8.99
N VAL A 117 18.30 -6.19 -8.64
CA VAL A 117 17.62 -6.90 -7.54
C VAL A 117 17.68 -8.42 -7.70
N ALA A 118 17.50 -8.92 -8.91
CA ALA A 118 17.54 -10.37 -9.17
C ALA A 118 18.90 -11.01 -8.83
N THR A 119 20.00 -10.26 -9.01
CA THR A 119 21.37 -10.72 -8.79
C THR A 119 21.91 -10.44 -7.39
N MET A 120 21.28 -9.52 -6.65
CA MET A 120 21.66 -9.20 -5.28
C MET A 120 21.54 -10.43 -4.36
N SER A 121 22.53 -10.59 -3.48
CA SER A 121 22.38 -11.50 -2.34
C SER A 121 21.35 -10.96 -1.35
N GLU A 122 20.78 -11.84 -0.52
CA GLU A 122 19.81 -11.42 0.52
C GLU A 122 20.37 -10.34 1.44
N ALA A 123 21.65 -10.44 1.84
CA ALA A 123 22.32 -9.41 2.66
C ALA A 123 22.46 -8.05 1.93
N GLN A 124 22.62 -8.06 0.61
CA GLN A 124 22.63 -6.81 -0.18
C GLN A 124 21.24 -6.19 -0.25
N LEU A 125 20.20 -7.00 -0.42
CA LEU A 125 18.79 -6.56 -0.38
C LEU A 125 18.43 -5.94 0.98
N VAL A 126 18.80 -6.59 2.09
CA VAL A 126 18.60 -6.02 3.44
C VAL A 126 19.25 -4.65 3.54
N ARG A 127 20.51 -4.49 3.13
CA ARG A 127 21.18 -3.18 3.16
C ARG A 127 20.50 -2.14 2.27
N ALA A 128 19.99 -2.54 1.10
CA ALA A 128 19.23 -1.63 0.23
C ALA A 128 17.93 -1.16 0.90
N LEU A 129 17.16 -2.07 1.50
CA LEU A 129 15.94 -1.75 2.24
C LEU A 129 16.18 -0.83 3.43
N LEU A 130 17.27 -1.07 4.18
CA LEU A 130 17.65 -0.20 5.29
C LEU A 130 18.04 1.20 4.82
N ARG A 131 18.74 1.32 3.68
CA ARG A 131 19.02 2.64 3.07
C ARG A 131 17.73 3.33 2.64
N GLN A 132 16.81 2.65 1.95
CA GLN A 132 15.53 3.23 1.58
C GLN A 132 14.76 3.74 2.80
N ALA A 133 14.76 2.99 3.91
CA ALA A 133 14.11 3.40 5.15
C ALA A 133 14.74 4.63 5.80
N ASP A 134 16.03 4.91 5.54
CA ASP A 134 16.76 6.05 6.08
C ASP A 134 16.76 7.28 5.15
N ASP A 135 16.88 7.08 3.83
CA ASP A 135 17.08 8.14 2.84
C ASP A 135 15.82 8.98 2.61
N TYR A 136 14.68 8.33 2.58
CA TYR A 136 13.37 8.98 2.72
C TYR A 136 12.66 8.34 3.92
N PRO A 137 12.07 9.12 4.83
CA PRO A 137 11.56 8.60 6.08
C PRO A 137 10.36 7.66 5.83
N ALA A 138 10.64 6.47 5.30
CA ALA A 138 9.65 5.45 5.08
C ALA A 138 8.99 5.07 6.41
N GLY A 139 7.67 4.95 6.40
CA GLY A 139 6.90 4.56 7.58
C GLY A 139 6.48 3.11 7.58
N VAL A 140 6.70 2.40 6.46
CA VAL A 140 6.25 1.03 6.23
C VAL A 140 7.08 0.38 5.13
N PHE A 141 7.24 -0.94 5.12
CA PHE A 141 7.67 -1.69 3.96
C PHE A 141 6.45 -2.14 3.15
N GLY A 142 6.37 -1.74 1.90
CA GLY A 142 5.27 -2.09 0.99
C GLY A 142 5.01 -1.07 -0.11
N GLU A 143 4.31 -1.57 -1.13
CA GLU A 143 3.75 -2.94 -1.23
C GLU A 143 4.81 -3.94 -1.73
N ILE A 144 5.02 -5.00 -0.97
CA ILE A 144 5.93 -6.10 -1.31
C ILE A 144 5.13 -7.17 -2.02
N GLY A 145 5.48 -7.54 -3.23
CA GLY A 145 4.57 -8.27 -4.10
C GLY A 145 5.01 -9.66 -4.53
N SER A 146 4.01 -10.50 -4.71
CA SER A 146 4.07 -11.71 -5.53
C SER A 146 2.77 -11.91 -6.30
N TRP A 147 2.86 -12.71 -7.36
CA TRP A 147 1.67 -13.22 -8.04
C TRP A 147 1.15 -14.46 -7.32
N ASP A 148 0.42 -15.35 -8.02
CA ASP A 148 -0.16 -16.55 -7.43
C ASP A 148 0.89 -17.55 -6.91
N GLU A 149 2.06 -17.58 -7.55
CA GLU A 149 3.22 -18.34 -7.11
C GLU A 149 4.36 -17.39 -6.80
N ILE A 150 5.00 -17.57 -5.65
CA ILE A 150 6.13 -16.75 -5.23
C ILE A 150 7.38 -17.29 -5.92
N THR A 151 8.00 -16.49 -6.80
CA THR A 151 9.23 -16.88 -7.48
C THR A 151 10.41 -16.99 -6.50
N ALA A 152 11.50 -17.62 -6.94
CA ALA A 152 12.70 -17.71 -6.11
C ALA A 152 13.31 -16.34 -5.78
N VAL A 153 13.18 -15.35 -6.69
CA VAL A 153 13.67 -13.99 -6.48
C VAL A 153 12.74 -13.25 -5.52
N GLU A 154 11.44 -13.33 -5.72
CA GLU A 154 10.44 -12.75 -4.80
C GLU A 154 10.58 -13.31 -3.39
N ARG A 155 10.71 -14.63 -3.24
CA ARG A 155 10.96 -15.27 -1.94
C ARG A 155 12.22 -14.73 -1.26
N LYS A 156 13.29 -14.48 -1.99
CA LYS A 156 14.51 -13.83 -1.47
C LYS A 156 14.22 -12.40 -1.00
N VAL A 157 13.42 -11.64 -1.77
CA VAL A 157 12.99 -10.28 -1.39
C VAL A 157 12.13 -10.29 -0.13
N PHE A 158 11.13 -11.19 -0.04
CA PHE A 158 10.30 -11.34 1.15
C PHE A 158 11.14 -11.61 2.41
N ARG A 159 12.10 -12.55 2.35
CA ARG A 159 13.01 -12.80 3.48
C ARG A 159 13.85 -11.58 3.83
N ALA A 160 14.37 -10.87 2.84
CA ALA A 160 15.15 -9.65 3.07
C ALA A 160 14.31 -8.55 3.74
N VAL A 161 13.05 -8.37 3.33
CA VAL A 161 12.10 -7.43 3.95
C VAL A 161 11.82 -7.84 5.39
N GLY A 162 11.58 -9.12 5.66
CA GLY A 162 11.40 -9.63 7.03
C GLY A 162 12.59 -9.29 7.91
N LYS A 163 13.84 -9.51 7.44
CA LYS A 163 15.06 -9.16 8.17
C LYS A 163 15.20 -7.64 8.39
N ALA A 164 14.89 -6.83 7.37
CA ALA A 164 14.89 -5.39 7.50
C ALA A 164 13.82 -4.90 8.50
N HIS A 165 12.64 -5.54 8.55
CA HIS A 165 11.64 -5.31 9.58
C HIS A 165 12.19 -5.58 10.99
N VAL A 166 12.86 -6.71 11.21
CA VAL A 166 13.45 -7.05 12.51
C VAL A 166 14.40 -5.97 13.02
N GLU A 167 15.14 -5.31 12.10
CA GLU A 167 16.06 -4.22 12.45
C GLU A 167 15.36 -2.85 12.63
N THR A 168 14.28 -2.58 11.89
CA THR A 168 13.65 -1.25 11.87
C THR A 168 12.38 -1.16 12.69
N ASN A 169 11.66 -2.25 12.85
CA ASN A 169 10.30 -2.35 13.37
C ASN A 169 9.21 -1.69 12.48
N LEU A 170 9.51 -1.37 11.21
CA LEU A 170 8.50 -0.90 10.26
C LEU A 170 7.54 -2.03 9.91
N SER A 171 6.23 -1.77 9.87
CA SER A 171 5.23 -2.75 9.44
C SER A 171 5.43 -3.12 7.97
N ILE A 172 4.84 -4.24 7.56
CA ILE A 172 4.92 -4.75 6.19
C ILE A 172 3.51 -4.87 5.63
N PHE A 173 3.27 -4.39 4.40
CA PHE A 173 2.07 -4.76 3.66
C PHE A 173 2.43 -5.31 2.28
N THR A 174 1.56 -6.18 1.75
CA THR A 174 1.89 -6.94 0.55
C THR A 174 0.92 -6.74 -0.59
N HIS A 175 1.42 -6.99 -1.80
CA HIS A 175 0.62 -7.30 -2.98
C HIS A 175 0.47 -8.81 -3.11
N THR A 176 -0.76 -9.28 -3.22
CA THR A 176 -1.07 -10.68 -3.48
C THR A 176 -1.74 -10.79 -4.84
N GLY A 177 -1.19 -11.64 -5.70
CA GLY A 177 -1.77 -11.88 -7.02
C GLY A 177 -3.20 -12.40 -6.95
N ILE A 178 -3.94 -12.27 -8.04
CA ILE A 178 -5.31 -12.76 -8.18
C ILE A 178 -5.23 -14.14 -8.84
N PRO A 179 -5.73 -15.20 -8.20
CA PRO A 179 -6.69 -15.29 -7.08
C PRO A 179 -6.09 -15.33 -5.67
N GLY A 180 -4.84 -14.95 -5.44
CA GLY A 180 -4.29 -14.77 -4.08
C GLY A 180 -3.83 -16.06 -3.39
N LYS A 181 -3.46 -17.10 -4.14
CA LYS A 181 -2.93 -18.36 -3.61
C LYS A 181 -1.74 -18.17 -2.68
N SER A 182 -0.87 -17.20 -2.99
CA SER A 182 0.35 -16.92 -2.24
C SER A 182 0.13 -16.28 -0.86
N ALA A 183 -1.09 -15.90 -0.50
CA ALA A 183 -1.38 -15.13 0.72
C ALA A 183 -0.86 -15.80 2.01
N LEU A 184 -1.08 -17.09 2.20
CA LEU A 184 -0.60 -17.82 3.37
C LEU A 184 0.91 -18.00 3.34
N GLU A 185 1.47 -18.33 2.18
CA GLU A 185 2.88 -18.53 1.97
C GLU A 185 3.70 -17.23 2.19
N GLN A 186 3.16 -16.06 1.80
CA GLN A 186 3.76 -14.77 2.11
C GLN A 186 3.95 -14.61 3.62
N LEU A 187 2.92 -14.92 4.40
CA LEU A 187 3.00 -14.83 5.86
C LEU A 187 3.97 -15.85 6.45
N ASP A 188 4.00 -17.10 5.92
CA ASP A 188 4.95 -18.13 6.33
C ASP A 188 6.40 -17.64 6.18
N ILE A 189 6.74 -17.03 5.03
CA ILE A 189 8.09 -16.51 4.76
C ILE A 189 8.46 -15.39 5.75
N PHE A 190 7.52 -14.52 6.11
CA PHE A 190 7.77 -13.46 7.08
C PHE A 190 7.96 -14.00 8.50
N GLU A 191 7.15 -14.96 8.94
CA GLU A 191 7.33 -15.61 10.24
C GLU A 191 8.67 -16.34 10.34
N ASP A 192 9.06 -17.07 9.28
CA ASP A 192 10.37 -17.72 9.18
C ASP A 192 11.54 -16.72 9.25
N ALA A 193 11.31 -15.50 8.80
CA ALA A 193 12.28 -14.40 8.91
C ALA A 193 12.25 -13.67 10.28
N GLY A 194 11.38 -14.09 11.21
CA GLY A 194 11.28 -13.55 12.56
C GLY A 194 10.33 -12.36 12.71
N VAL A 195 9.42 -12.16 11.76
CA VAL A 195 8.40 -11.09 11.80
C VAL A 195 7.22 -11.54 12.66
N ASP A 196 6.77 -10.70 13.60
CA ASP A 196 5.49 -10.90 14.28
C ASP A 196 4.35 -10.66 13.28
N PRO A 197 3.43 -11.60 13.03
CA PRO A 197 2.27 -11.43 12.16
C PRO A 197 1.47 -10.16 12.42
N LYS A 198 1.41 -9.67 13.64
CA LYS A 198 0.74 -8.41 14.01
C LYS A 198 1.33 -7.17 13.30
N ARG A 199 2.48 -7.33 12.67
CA ARG A 199 3.16 -6.29 11.92
C ARG A 199 3.02 -6.45 10.39
N VAL A 200 2.23 -7.44 9.95
CA VAL A 200 2.01 -7.77 8.54
C VAL A 200 0.56 -7.53 8.16
N CYS A 201 0.35 -6.88 7.03
CA CYS A 201 -0.93 -6.82 6.33
C CYS A 201 -0.79 -7.53 4.98
N ILE A 202 -1.57 -8.58 4.77
CA ILE A 202 -1.65 -9.23 3.46
C ILE A 202 -2.69 -8.48 2.63
N GLY A 203 -2.25 -7.86 1.54
CA GLY A 203 -3.06 -7.00 0.68
C GLY A 203 -3.86 -7.74 -0.39
N HIS A 204 -4.77 -7.03 -1.04
CA HIS A 204 -5.61 -7.47 -2.16
C HIS A 204 -6.56 -8.63 -1.86
N LEU A 205 -6.89 -8.87 -0.60
CA LEU A 205 -7.72 -10.01 -0.21
C LEU A 205 -9.22 -9.83 -0.54
N GLY A 206 -9.66 -8.63 -0.91
CA GLY A 206 -11.00 -8.39 -1.44
C GLY A 206 -11.28 -9.08 -2.79
N ASN A 207 -10.24 -9.48 -3.50
CA ASN A 207 -10.32 -10.17 -4.79
C ASN A 207 -10.12 -11.70 -4.67
N LEU A 208 -9.84 -12.20 -3.47
CA LEU A 208 -9.60 -13.61 -3.25
C LEU A 208 -10.91 -14.39 -3.34
N ASN A 209 -10.93 -15.42 -4.19
CA ASN A 209 -12.02 -16.39 -4.21
C ASN A 209 -11.87 -17.36 -3.03
N ASP A 210 -12.41 -16.98 -1.89
CA ASP A 210 -12.37 -17.75 -0.63
C ASP A 210 -13.79 -17.85 -0.03
N PRO A 211 -14.67 -18.69 -0.60
CA PRO A 211 -16.10 -18.72 -0.24
C PRO A 211 -16.35 -19.07 1.24
N ASN A 212 -15.44 -19.79 1.87
CA ASN A 212 -15.51 -20.13 3.29
C ASN A 212 -14.74 -19.14 4.18
N VAL A 213 -14.16 -18.11 3.59
CA VAL A 213 -13.30 -17.12 4.27
C VAL A 213 -12.18 -17.81 5.08
N TYR A 214 -11.67 -18.94 4.55
CA TYR A 214 -10.70 -19.78 5.23
C TYR A 214 -9.31 -19.11 5.32
N VAL A 215 -8.82 -18.62 4.17
CA VAL A 215 -7.53 -17.93 4.09
C VAL A 215 -7.54 -16.68 4.95
N HIS A 216 -8.57 -15.83 4.80
CA HIS A 216 -8.74 -14.62 5.60
C HIS A 216 -8.75 -14.91 7.11
N LYS A 217 -9.58 -15.88 7.55
CA LYS A 217 -9.67 -16.27 8.96
C LYS A 217 -8.37 -16.88 9.48
N THR A 218 -7.63 -17.61 8.63
CA THR A 218 -6.35 -18.19 9.01
C THR A 218 -5.30 -17.11 9.25
N LEU A 219 -5.21 -16.12 8.38
CA LEU A 219 -4.33 -14.96 8.56
C LEU A 219 -4.68 -14.20 9.86
N CYS A 220 -5.96 -13.92 10.09
CA CYS A 220 -6.42 -13.24 11.31
C CYS A 220 -6.09 -14.03 12.58
N ARG A 221 -6.28 -15.36 12.60
CA ARG A 221 -5.94 -16.22 13.76
C ARG A 221 -4.44 -16.22 14.08
N ARG A 222 -3.59 -16.08 13.05
CA ARG A 222 -2.14 -15.91 13.19
C ARG A 222 -1.75 -14.52 13.69
N GLY A 223 -2.67 -13.57 13.68
CA GLY A 223 -2.47 -12.20 14.16
C GLY A 223 -2.26 -11.16 13.05
N ALA A 224 -2.16 -11.57 11.79
CA ALA A 224 -1.96 -10.66 10.66
C ALA A 224 -3.20 -9.81 10.39
N PHE A 225 -2.99 -8.67 9.74
CA PHE A 225 -4.05 -7.89 9.12
C PHE A 225 -4.37 -8.43 7.73
N VAL A 226 -5.63 -8.28 7.34
CA VAL A 226 -6.15 -8.58 6.00
C VAL A 226 -6.55 -7.27 5.31
N GLY A 227 -5.95 -7.02 4.14
CA GLY A 227 -6.12 -5.80 3.37
C GLY A 227 -7.25 -5.91 2.34
N PHE A 228 -8.30 -5.12 2.52
CA PHE A 228 -9.32 -4.86 1.53
C PHE A 228 -9.03 -3.48 0.92
N ASP A 229 -8.17 -3.46 -0.07
CA ASP A 229 -7.51 -2.26 -0.56
C ASP A 229 -7.86 -1.87 -2.01
N ARG A 230 -8.91 -2.47 -2.58
CA ARG A 230 -9.48 -2.09 -3.88
C ARG A 230 -10.94 -1.70 -3.76
N GLN A 231 -11.25 -0.89 -2.73
CA GLN A 231 -12.61 -0.57 -2.37
C GLN A 231 -13.05 0.81 -2.86
N GLY A 232 -14.35 0.99 -2.97
CA GLY A 232 -14.96 2.20 -3.55
C GLY A 232 -15.21 2.08 -5.05
N GLY A 233 -15.21 0.85 -5.59
CA GLY A 233 -15.37 0.58 -7.02
C GLY A 233 -16.18 -0.67 -7.35
N GLY A 234 -15.92 -1.25 -8.51
CA GLY A 234 -16.63 -2.41 -9.04
C GLY A 234 -16.46 -3.70 -8.24
N GLY A 235 -15.39 -3.81 -7.45
CA GLY A 235 -15.10 -4.98 -6.60
C GLY A 235 -15.90 -5.04 -5.29
N ASP A 236 -16.58 -3.97 -4.92
CA ASP A 236 -17.24 -3.85 -3.61
C ASP A 236 -18.31 -4.94 -3.36
N ALA A 237 -19.05 -5.33 -4.41
CA ALA A 237 -20.09 -6.34 -4.27
C ALA A 237 -19.54 -7.71 -3.84
N ALA A 238 -18.31 -8.04 -4.24
CA ALA A 238 -17.62 -9.26 -3.82
C ALA A 238 -16.98 -9.10 -2.44
N ALA A 239 -16.45 -7.91 -2.12
CA ALA A 239 -15.74 -7.65 -0.88
C ALA A 239 -16.67 -7.52 0.34
N VAL A 240 -17.86 -6.92 0.19
CA VAL A 240 -18.80 -6.73 1.31
C VAL A 240 -19.09 -8.03 2.06
N PRO A 241 -19.50 -9.15 1.44
CA PRO A 241 -19.76 -10.38 2.17
C PRO A 241 -18.52 -10.97 2.85
N LEU A 242 -17.32 -10.81 2.26
CA LEU A 242 -16.08 -11.27 2.88
C LEU A 242 -15.76 -10.48 4.16
N VAL A 243 -15.87 -9.15 4.09
CA VAL A 243 -15.67 -8.28 5.27
C VAL A 243 -16.70 -8.63 6.34
N MET A 244 -17.98 -8.70 6.01
CA MET A 244 -19.04 -9.03 6.98
C MET A 244 -18.81 -10.37 7.65
N ALA A 245 -18.41 -11.42 6.90
CA ALA A 245 -18.08 -12.72 7.46
C ALA A 245 -16.88 -12.69 8.44
N LEU A 246 -15.94 -11.76 8.25
CA LEU A 246 -14.85 -11.54 9.20
C LEU A 246 -15.32 -10.79 10.45
N LEU A 247 -16.18 -9.78 10.28
CA LEU A 247 -16.75 -9.03 11.41
C LEU A 247 -17.61 -9.94 12.30
N GLU A 248 -18.46 -10.76 11.70
CA GLU A 248 -19.27 -11.78 12.40
C GLU A 248 -18.43 -12.83 13.12
N ALA A 249 -17.27 -13.19 12.55
CA ALA A 249 -16.33 -14.11 13.18
C ALA A 249 -15.46 -13.46 14.28
N GLY A 250 -15.65 -12.17 14.59
CA GLY A 250 -14.93 -11.45 15.64
C GLY A 250 -13.56 -10.93 15.22
N PHE A 251 -13.26 -10.84 13.92
CA PHE A 251 -11.97 -10.39 13.40
C PHE A 251 -11.93 -8.90 12.99
N ALA A 252 -12.83 -8.08 13.52
CA ALA A 252 -12.85 -6.64 13.23
C ALA A 252 -11.49 -5.96 13.47
N ASP A 253 -10.71 -6.43 14.44
CA ASP A 253 -9.38 -5.90 14.77
C ASP A 253 -8.28 -6.20 13.72
N HIS A 254 -8.59 -7.03 12.73
CA HIS A 254 -7.62 -7.47 11.71
C HIS A 254 -7.92 -6.93 10.31
N VAL A 255 -8.99 -6.18 10.13
CA VAL A 255 -9.39 -5.65 8.82
C VAL A 255 -8.81 -4.26 8.59
N LEU A 256 -8.18 -4.05 7.43
CA LEU A 256 -7.75 -2.75 6.92
C LEU A 256 -8.46 -2.44 5.60
N ILE A 257 -8.84 -1.17 5.39
CA ILE A 257 -9.56 -0.70 4.20
C ILE A 257 -8.74 0.36 3.47
N SER A 258 -8.65 0.27 2.12
CA SER A 258 -8.02 1.26 1.26
C SER A 258 -8.57 1.18 -0.17
N GLY A 259 -8.02 1.99 -1.09
CA GLY A 259 -8.50 2.10 -2.47
C GLY A 259 -7.60 1.48 -3.53
N ASP A 260 -6.28 1.34 -3.28
CA ASP A 260 -5.28 1.00 -4.30
C ASP A 260 -5.47 1.92 -5.53
N ALA A 261 -5.64 3.20 -5.25
CA ALA A 261 -6.11 4.19 -6.20
C ALA A 261 -5.03 5.22 -6.54
N SER A 262 -5.16 5.84 -7.70
CA SER A 262 -4.36 6.98 -8.16
C SER A 262 -5.15 8.28 -8.19
N ARG A 263 -6.42 8.23 -7.84
CA ARG A 263 -7.37 9.35 -7.74
C ARG A 263 -8.62 8.94 -6.97
N GLY A 264 -9.38 9.90 -6.47
CA GLY A 264 -10.64 9.63 -5.78
C GLY A 264 -10.40 8.87 -4.48
N TYR A 265 -9.37 9.21 -3.73
CA TYR A 265 -8.91 8.50 -2.52
C TYR A 265 -9.96 8.44 -1.41
N GLY A 266 -10.99 9.31 -1.42
CA GLY A 266 -12.10 9.25 -0.47
C GLY A 266 -13.12 8.12 -0.71
N ARG A 267 -13.08 7.46 -1.87
CA ARG A 267 -14.09 6.46 -2.26
C ARG A 267 -14.22 5.25 -1.32
N PRO A 268 -13.16 4.73 -0.69
CA PRO A 268 -13.34 3.72 0.34
C PRO A 268 -14.27 4.17 1.47
N LEU A 269 -14.23 5.44 1.85
CA LEU A 269 -15.07 6.00 2.92
C LEU A 269 -16.47 6.38 2.42
N THR A 270 -16.57 7.00 1.25
CA THR A 270 -17.83 7.57 0.74
C THR A 270 -18.68 6.59 -0.05
N ALA A 271 -18.08 5.53 -0.63
CA ALA A 271 -18.79 4.56 -1.45
C ALA A 271 -18.81 3.14 -0.85
N PHE A 272 -17.72 2.67 -0.20
CA PHE A 272 -17.66 1.31 0.33
C PHE A 272 -18.23 1.20 1.75
N LEU A 273 -17.86 2.09 2.69
CA LEU A 273 -18.36 2.03 4.07
C LEU A 273 -19.89 2.09 4.15
N PRO A 274 -20.62 2.91 3.35
CA PRO A 274 -22.06 2.88 3.35
C PRO A 274 -22.67 1.51 3.00
N LYS A 275 -21.99 0.72 2.15
CA LYS A 275 -22.41 -0.65 1.82
C LYS A 275 -22.21 -1.61 2.99
N LEU A 276 -21.09 -1.50 3.72
CA LEU A 276 -20.89 -2.27 4.95
C LEU A 276 -21.92 -1.88 6.03
N LYS A 277 -22.22 -0.60 6.16
CA LYS A 277 -23.26 -0.12 7.09
C LYS A 277 -24.63 -0.66 6.73
N ALA A 278 -24.99 -0.64 5.45
CA ALA A 278 -26.25 -1.24 4.96
C ALA A 278 -26.29 -2.77 5.16
N ALA A 279 -25.14 -3.43 5.16
CA ALA A 279 -25.01 -4.86 5.46
C ALA A 279 -25.01 -5.18 6.98
N GLY A 280 -25.04 -4.17 7.86
CA GLY A 280 -25.18 -4.35 9.30
C GLY A 280 -23.96 -3.97 10.16
N ALA A 281 -22.87 -3.48 9.56
CA ALA A 281 -21.74 -2.98 10.34
C ALA A 281 -22.10 -1.68 11.07
N ASP A 282 -21.84 -1.61 12.38
CA ASP A 282 -22.06 -0.40 13.19
C ASP A 282 -20.93 0.62 13.04
N ASP A 283 -21.20 1.87 13.47
CA ASP A 283 -20.24 2.97 13.34
C ASP A 283 -18.95 2.76 14.15
N ALA A 284 -19.03 2.05 15.28
CA ALA A 284 -17.86 1.72 16.09
C ALA A 284 -16.95 0.73 15.35
N THR A 285 -17.52 -0.27 14.71
CA THR A 285 -16.82 -1.22 13.85
C THR A 285 -16.22 -0.54 12.63
N LEU A 286 -16.98 0.34 11.94
CA LEU A 286 -16.48 1.10 10.80
C LEU A 286 -15.29 1.98 11.19
N LYS A 287 -15.38 2.68 12.33
CA LYS A 287 -14.25 3.45 12.88
C LYS A 287 -13.05 2.55 13.18
N ARG A 288 -13.26 1.38 13.76
CA ARG A 288 -12.20 0.43 14.07
C ARG A 288 -11.41 0.04 12.83
N ILE A 289 -12.08 -0.38 11.76
CA ILE A 289 -11.42 -0.88 10.55
C ILE A 289 -10.78 0.22 9.69
N THR A 290 -11.15 1.50 9.86
CA THR A 290 -10.61 2.61 9.06
C THR A 290 -9.67 3.52 9.83
N VAL A 291 -9.79 3.60 11.15
CA VAL A 291 -9.01 4.51 11.99
C VAL A 291 -8.10 3.75 12.94
N ASP A 292 -8.69 2.92 13.82
CA ASP A 292 -7.95 2.37 14.95
C ASP A 292 -6.96 1.28 14.50
N ASN A 293 -7.38 0.42 13.55
CA ASN A 293 -6.54 -0.64 13.00
C ASN A 293 -5.36 -0.09 12.21
N SER A 294 -5.59 0.89 11.31
CA SER A 294 -4.53 1.51 10.52
C SER A 294 -3.51 2.22 11.41
N ARG A 295 -3.95 2.86 12.50
CA ARG A 295 -3.05 3.46 13.49
C ARG A 295 -2.21 2.41 14.20
N ARG A 296 -2.82 1.30 14.62
CA ARG A 296 -2.12 0.19 15.28
C ARG A 296 -1.12 -0.48 14.34
N PHE A 297 -1.49 -0.68 13.08
CA PHE A 297 -0.64 -1.23 12.04
C PHE A 297 0.58 -0.35 11.78
N LEU A 298 0.40 0.96 11.61
CA LEU A 298 1.48 1.91 11.31
C LEU A 298 2.27 2.34 12.55
N ALA A 299 1.76 2.11 13.77
CA ALA A 299 2.47 2.48 14.99
C ALA A 299 3.84 1.78 15.04
N CYS A 300 4.89 2.58 15.11
CA CYS A 300 6.27 2.09 15.09
C CYS A 300 7.09 2.81 16.15
N VAL A 301 7.78 2.02 16.99
CA VAL A 301 8.90 2.51 17.80
C VAL A 301 10.16 2.06 17.08
N PRO A 302 10.93 2.98 16.46
CA PRO A 302 12.14 2.62 15.72
C PRO A 302 13.15 1.89 16.62
N LYS A 303 13.67 0.75 16.18
CA LYS A 303 14.72 0.00 16.89
C LYS A 303 16.12 0.56 16.69
N ARG A 304 16.31 1.42 15.69
CA ARG A 304 17.57 2.09 15.40
C ARG A 304 17.37 3.60 15.19
N PRO A 305 18.35 4.45 15.55
CA PRO A 305 18.25 5.88 15.27
C PRO A 305 18.22 6.10 13.75
N ARG A 306 17.31 6.95 13.28
CA ARG A 306 17.29 7.41 11.89
C ARG A 306 18.56 8.23 11.61
N ASN A 307 19.11 8.09 10.42
CA ASN A 307 20.34 8.78 10.02
C ASN A 307 20.15 10.30 10.16
N ALA A 308 21.07 10.98 10.86
CA ALA A 308 20.98 12.42 11.18
C ALA A 308 20.85 13.31 9.93
N LYS A 309 21.31 12.85 8.76
CA LYS A 309 21.12 13.56 7.47
C LYS A 309 19.68 13.60 7.01
N ALA A 310 18.92 12.51 7.17
CA ALA A 310 17.50 12.47 6.83
C ALA A 310 16.67 13.31 7.80
N ALA A 311 17.01 13.31 9.10
CA ALA A 311 16.39 14.17 10.10
C ALA A 311 16.64 15.67 9.81
N ALA A 312 17.86 16.05 9.43
CA ALA A 312 18.18 17.43 9.08
C ALA A 312 17.48 17.91 7.80
N SER A 313 17.27 17.03 6.82
CA SER A 313 16.49 17.33 5.61
C SER A 313 15.01 17.56 5.93
N ALA A 314 14.43 16.72 6.79
CA ALA A 314 13.04 16.86 7.26
C ALA A 314 12.83 18.14 8.11
N GLU A 315 13.85 18.55 8.87
CA GLU A 315 13.81 19.76 9.68
C GLU A 315 13.97 21.04 8.85
N ARG A 316 14.80 20.98 7.78
CA ARG A 316 14.90 22.09 6.80
C ARG A 316 13.60 22.30 6.04
N ALA A 317 12.88 21.25 5.71
CA ALA A 317 11.57 21.33 5.05
C ALA A 317 10.46 21.93 5.94
N LYS A 318 10.63 21.92 7.26
CA LYS A 318 9.70 22.53 8.23
C LYS A 318 9.92 24.04 8.45
N LYS A 319 11.03 24.63 8.01
CA LYS A 319 11.25 26.07 8.13
C LYS A 319 10.54 26.83 7.00
N PRO A 320 9.67 27.80 7.33
CA PRO A 320 9.08 28.64 6.31
C PRO A 320 10.18 29.39 5.53
N PRO A 321 9.97 29.70 4.25
CA PRO A 321 10.94 30.48 3.48
C PRO A 321 11.24 31.79 4.19
N ARG A 322 12.52 32.10 4.36
CA ARG A 322 12.93 33.41 4.91
C ARG A 322 12.33 34.49 4.02
N ALA A 323 11.55 35.38 4.62
CA ALA A 323 11.08 36.57 3.93
C ALA A 323 12.31 37.31 3.37
N GLY A 324 12.36 37.43 2.04
CA GLY A 324 13.43 38.13 1.35
C GLY A 324 13.47 39.57 1.84
N GLY A 325 14.59 39.97 2.40
CA GLY A 325 14.83 41.38 2.70
C GLY A 325 14.78 42.17 1.42
N ALA A 326 13.91 43.19 1.38
CA ALA A 326 13.88 44.16 0.33
C ALA A 326 15.25 44.89 0.22
N PRO A 327 15.76 45.14 -0.98
CA PRO A 327 16.95 45.99 -1.09
C PRO A 327 16.59 47.42 -0.69
N GLY A 328 17.23 47.93 0.33
CA GLY A 328 17.14 49.34 0.71
C GLY A 328 17.66 50.22 -0.41
N THR A 329 16.90 51.23 -0.71
CA THR A 329 17.22 52.36 -1.61
C THR A 329 18.35 53.17 -1.04
#